data_d9dcbcc9a0033993110c998dc063c8ae
#
_entry.id   d9dcbcc9a0033993110c998dc063c8ae
#
_cell.length_a   1.000
_cell.length_b   1.000
_cell.length_c   1.000
_cell.angle_alpha   90.00
_cell.angle_beta   90.00
_cell.angle_gamma   90.00
#
_symmetry.space_group_name_H-M   'P 1'
#
loop_
_entity.id
_entity.type
_entity.pdbx_description
1 polymer ?
#
loop_
_entity_poly.entity_id
_entity_poly.type
_entity_poly.pdbx_seq_one_letter_code
_entity_poly.pdbx_strand_id
1 'polypeptide(L)'
;ISIPRFVLALDYKFTPKWILGAEIEFEAGGAGSALELENSENGEYETELEKGGEVALEQFHITRLIHRAFNVRAGHLIVPVGITNAHHEPINFFGTSRPEGETTILPSTWHETGIEFFGTFGQRYSRFSYQAMIVAGLNANGFDRDTWVASGKQGLFETDNFTSPAYVGRLDYEGVPGLRVGASFYYCADVG
;
A
#
# COMPACT_ATOMS: atom_id res chain seq x y z
N ILE A 1 -8.29 -25.28 -7.94
CA ILE A 1 -8.74 -23.96 -8.42
C ILE A 1 -8.93 -23.11 -7.19
N SER A 2 -8.23 -21.98 -7.12
CA SER A 2 -8.35 -21.01 -6.04
C SER A 2 -8.70 -19.64 -6.63
N ILE A 3 -9.42 -18.82 -5.86
CA ILE A 3 -9.58 -17.39 -6.11
C ILE A 3 -8.71 -16.70 -5.07
N PRO A 4 -7.47 -16.35 -5.42
CA PRO A 4 -6.52 -15.83 -4.44
C PRO A 4 -6.93 -14.44 -3.95
N ARG A 5 -7.63 -13.66 -4.79
CA ARG A 5 -7.92 -12.27 -4.50
C ARG A 5 -9.20 -11.79 -5.18
N PHE A 6 -9.98 -10.99 -4.46
CA PHE A 6 -11.10 -10.21 -4.97
C PHE A 6 -11.00 -8.79 -4.40
N VAL A 7 -11.02 -7.79 -5.27
CA VAL A 7 -10.91 -6.37 -4.89
C VAL A 7 -12.22 -5.66 -5.21
N LEU A 8 -12.73 -4.93 -4.24
CA LEU A 8 -13.89 -4.05 -4.39
C LEU A 8 -13.45 -2.60 -4.24
N ALA A 9 -13.42 -1.86 -5.36
CA ALA A 9 -13.12 -0.45 -5.37
C ALA A 9 -14.39 0.39 -5.52
N LEU A 10 -14.48 1.49 -4.78
CA LEU A 10 -15.58 2.44 -4.82
C LEU A 10 -15.02 3.86 -4.92
N ASP A 11 -15.39 4.56 -5.98
CA ASP A 11 -15.17 5.99 -6.15
C ASP A 11 -16.49 6.75 -6.15
N TYR A 12 -16.63 7.74 -5.27
CA TYR A 12 -17.80 8.58 -5.22
C TYR A 12 -17.44 10.08 -5.34
N LYS A 13 -18.00 10.75 -6.36
CA LYS A 13 -17.83 12.19 -6.57
C LYS A 13 -18.93 12.98 -5.89
N PHE A 14 -18.61 13.61 -4.76
CA PHE A 14 -19.53 14.57 -4.11
C PHE A 14 -19.74 15.83 -4.97
N THR A 15 -18.67 16.28 -5.63
CA THR A 15 -18.64 17.41 -6.54
C THR A 15 -17.58 17.14 -7.62
N PRO A 16 -17.47 17.95 -8.69
CA PRO A 16 -16.38 17.81 -9.67
C PRO A 16 -14.98 17.88 -9.10
N LYS A 17 -14.84 18.37 -7.85
CA LYS A 17 -13.54 18.59 -7.19
C LYS A 17 -13.31 17.72 -5.95
N TRP A 18 -14.33 17.06 -5.42
CA TRP A 18 -14.24 16.23 -4.23
C TRP A 18 -14.62 14.78 -4.54
N ILE A 19 -13.72 13.87 -4.25
CA ILE A 19 -13.86 12.44 -4.53
C ILE A 19 -13.55 11.68 -3.25
N LEU A 20 -14.42 10.75 -2.87
CA LEU A 20 -14.15 9.69 -1.91
C LEU A 20 -13.66 8.47 -2.70
N GLY A 21 -12.56 7.86 -2.28
CA GLY A 21 -12.11 6.56 -2.77
C GLY A 21 -12.05 5.57 -1.62
N ALA A 22 -12.45 4.33 -1.88
CA ALA A 22 -12.33 3.21 -0.94
C ALA A 22 -12.01 1.95 -1.71
N GLU A 23 -11.16 1.11 -1.15
CA GLU A 23 -10.75 -0.16 -1.72
C GLU A 23 -10.65 -1.22 -0.64
N ILE A 24 -11.38 -2.31 -0.82
CA ILE A 24 -11.43 -3.45 0.09
C ILE A 24 -10.93 -4.67 -0.67
N GLU A 25 -9.92 -5.30 -0.16
CA GLU A 25 -9.38 -6.55 -0.67
C GLU A 25 -9.86 -7.74 0.16
N PHE A 26 -10.23 -8.81 -0.53
CA PHE A 26 -10.56 -10.10 0.04
C PHE A 26 -9.52 -11.11 -0.47
N GLU A 27 -8.63 -11.57 0.38
CA GLU A 27 -7.68 -12.62 0.05
C GLU A 27 -8.23 -13.99 0.45
N ALA A 28 -7.95 -15.00 -0.37
CA ALA A 28 -8.30 -16.41 -0.15
C ALA A 28 -9.75 -16.66 0.31
N GLY A 29 -10.70 -15.87 -0.22
CA GLY A 29 -12.12 -16.03 0.07
C GLY A 29 -12.66 -15.24 1.27
N GLY A 30 -11.85 -14.42 1.92
CA GLY A 30 -12.27 -13.52 3.00
C GLY A 30 -11.86 -13.97 4.39
N ALA A 31 -12.45 -13.36 5.44
CA ALA A 31 -12.04 -13.54 6.80
C ALA A 31 -12.19 -14.99 7.31
N GLY A 32 -11.11 -15.55 7.73
CA GLY A 32 -11.06 -16.84 8.38
C GLY A 32 -9.75 -16.98 9.16
N SER A 33 -9.77 -16.60 10.44
CA SER A 33 -8.74 -17.04 11.37
C SER A 33 -9.40 -17.97 12.37
N ALA A 34 -8.95 -19.21 12.44
CA ALA A 34 -9.28 -20.13 13.49
C ALA A 34 -8.09 -20.21 14.45
N LEU A 35 -8.34 -19.98 15.72
CA LEU A 35 -7.41 -20.34 16.78
C LEU A 35 -7.73 -21.79 17.16
N GLU A 36 -6.96 -22.74 16.68
CA GLU A 36 -7.08 -24.12 17.08
C GLU A 36 -6.11 -24.41 18.23
N LEU A 37 -6.67 -24.95 19.34
CA LEU A 37 -5.89 -25.51 20.43
C LEU A 37 -5.74 -26.99 20.15
N GLU A 38 -4.62 -27.39 19.59
CA GLU A 38 -4.28 -28.78 19.44
C GLU A 38 -3.64 -29.34 20.71
N ASN A 39 -4.11 -30.51 21.11
CA ASN A 39 -3.55 -31.26 22.21
C ASN A 39 -2.47 -32.18 21.63
N SER A 40 -1.20 -31.78 21.73
CA SER A 40 -0.10 -32.62 21.26
C SER A 40 -0.05 -33.93 22.05
N GLU A 41 0.45 -34.99 21.44
CA GLU A 41 0.56 -36.33 22.05
C GLU A 41 1.36 -36.36 23.37
N ASN A 42 2.11 -35.31 23.68
CA ASN A 42 2.89 -35.16 24.92
C ASN A 42 2.21 -34.35 26.03
N GLY A 43 0.94 -33.92 25.83
CA GLY A 43 0.19 -33.15 26.83
C GLY A 43 0.56 -31.66 26.91
N GLU A 44 1.33 -31.15 25.95
CA GLU A 44 1.54 -29.74 25.73
C GLU A 44 0.43 -29.18 24.82
N TYR A 45 -0.08 -27.99 25.14
CA TYR A 45 -1.06 -27.30 24.28
C TYR A 45 -0.27 -26.49 23.26
N GLU A 46 -0.36 -26.86 22.02
CA GLU A 46 0.11 -26.02 20.90
C GLU A 46 -1.05 -25.16 20.41
N THR A 47 -0.77 -23.87 20.24
CA THR A 47 -1.74 -22.94 19.67
C THR A 47 -1.35 -22.73 18.22
N GLU A 48 -2.09 -23.36 17.31
CA GLU A 48 -1.95 -23.06 15.88
C GLU A 48 -2.92 -21.96 15.48
N LEU A 49 -2.40 -20.97 14.81
CA LEU A 49 -3.18 -19.93 14.15
C LEU A 49 -3.32 -20.31 12.68
N GLU A 50 -4.40 -20.99 12.32
CA GLU A 50 -4.73 -21.13 10.91
C GLU A 50 -5.17 -19.79 10.33
N LYS A 51 -4.31 -19.21 9.52
CA LYS A 51 -4.65 -18.04 8.72
C LYS A 51 -5.47 -18.49 7.52
N GLY A 52 -6.79 -18.36 7.61
CA GLY A 52 -7.71 -18.46 6.48
C GLY A 52 -7.53 -17.27 5.52
N GLY A 53 -8.59 -16.78 4.93
CA GLY A 53 -8.55 -15.57 4.12
C GLY A 53 -8.35 -14.31 4.98
N GLU A 54 -8.08 -13.19 4.31
CA GLU A 54 -7.99 -11.86 4.91
C GLU A 54 -8.98 -10.91 4.23
N VAL A 55 -9.52 -9.96 5.01
CA VAL A 55 -10.24 -8.80 4.49
C VAL A 55 -9.49 -7.57 4.96
N ALA A 56 -8.94 -6.83 4.02
CA ALA A 56 -8.18 -5.63 4.30
C ALA A 56 -8.83 -4.40 3.64
N LEU A 57 -8.91 -3.29 4.37
CA LEU A 57 -9.20 -1.99 3.79
C LEU A 57 -7.87 -1.39 3.30
N GLU A 58 -7.58 -1.53 2.01
CA GLU A 58 -6.30 -1.08 1.44
C GLU A 58 -6.26 0.43 1.24
N GLN A 59 -7.38 1.03 0.87
CA GLN A 59 -7.48 2.48 0.71
C GLN A 59 -8.81 3.01 1.25
N PHE A 60 -8.74 4.15 1.91
CA PHE A 60 -9.90 4.94 2.28
C PHE A 60 -9.51 6.41 2.39
N HIS A 61 -9.89 7.22 1.41
CA HIS A 61 -9.38 8.58 1.33
C HIS A 61 -10.38 9.57 0.73
N ILE A 62 -10.15 10.85 1.01
CA ILE A 62 -10.82 11.95 0.34
C ILE A 62 -9.81 12.73 -0.51
N THR A 63 -10.16 13.01 -1.74
CA THR A 63 -9.33 13.74 -2.71
C THR A 63 -9.94 15.08 -3.05
N ARG A 64 -9.14 16.14 -3.00
CA ARG A 64 -9.47 17.47 -3.49
C ARG A 64 -8.73 17.74 -4.80
N LEU A 65 -9.44 17.83 -5.89
CA LEU A 65 -8.90 18.26 -7.18
C LEU A 65 -8.86 19.79 -7.23
N ILE A 66 -7.66 20.36 -7.39
CA ILE A 66 -7.41 21.80 -7.39
C ILE A 66 -6.97 22.24 -8.78
N HIS A 67 -5.89 21.64 -9.28
CA HIS A 67 -5.29 21.93 -10.56
C HIS A 67 -4.59 20.69 -11.12
N ARG A 68 -4.41 20.61 -12.42
CA ARG A 68 -3.70 19.49 -13.06
C ARG A 68 -2.34 19.17 -12.41
N ALA A 69 -1.60 20.23 -12.03
CA ALA A 69 -0.28 20.08 -11.44
C ALA A 69 -0.29 20.03 -9.91
N PHE A 70 -1.44 20.16 -9.24
CA PHE A 70 -1.51 20.14 -7.78
C PHE A 70 -2.88 19.70 -7.28
N ASN A 71 -2.92 18.59 -6.61
CA ASN A 71 -4.08 18.03 -5.94
C ASN A 71 -3.69 17.52 -4.56
N VAL A 72 -4.64 17.34 -3.69
CA VAL A 72 -4.43 16.86 -2.33
C VAL A 72 -5.33 15.67 -2.06
N ARG A 73 -4.80 14.65 -1.41
CA ARG A 73 -5.52 13.48 -0.94
C ARG A 73 -5.16 13.22 0.52
N ALA A 74 -6.11 12.86 1.34
CA ALA A 74 -5.90 12.55 2.75
C ALA A 74 -6.71 11.33 3.17
N GLY A 75 -6.14 10.50 4.02
CA GLY A 75 -6.74 9.27 4.53
C GLY A 75 -5.74 8.13 4.55
N HIS A 76 -6.25 6.91 4.33
CA HIS A 76 -5.43 5.70 4.20
C HIS A 76 -5.08 5.49 2.72
N LEU A 77 -3.79 5.47 2.42
CA LEU A 77 -3.26 5.67 1.08
C LEU A 77 -2.19 4.62 0.76
N ILE A 78 -2.09 4.27 -0.51
CA ILE A 78 -0.97 3.45 -1.00
C ILE A 78 0.32 4.27 -1.01
N VAL A 79 1.38 3.72 -0.45
CA VAL A 79 2.73 4.30 -0.45
C VAL A 79 3.44 3.91 -1.75
N PRO A 80 3.72 4.87 -2.67
CA PRO A 80 4.15 4.57 -4.04
C PRO A 80 5.66 4.30 -4.16
N VAL A 81 6.21 3.52 -3.24
CA VAL A 81 7.60 3.07 -3.29
C VAL A 81 7.69 1.76 -4.06
N GLY A 82 8.59 1.70 -5.04
CA GLY A 82 8.70 0.57 -5.95
C GLY A 82 7.66 0.57 -7.07
N ILE A 83 7.68 -0.45 -7.91
CA ILE A 83 6.74 -0.61 -9.02
C ILE A 83 5.46 -1.29 -8.55
N THR A 84 5.57 -2.35 -7.74
CA THR A 84 4.43 -3.16 -7.30
C THR A 84 3.45 -2.37 -6.44
N ASN A 85 3.93 -1.58 -5.47
CA ASN A 85 3.05 -0.76 -4.65
C ASN A 85 2.32 0.33 -5.45
N ALA A 86 2.99 0.94 -6.43
CA ALA A 86 2.35 1.93 -7.31
C ALA A 86 1.33 1.30 -8.29
N HIS A 87 1.42 -0.01 -8.53
CA HIS A 87 0.60 -0.79 -9.46
C HIS A 87 0.24 -2.15 -8.85
N HIS A 88 -0.35 -2.13 -7.66
CA HIS A 88 -0.58 -3.33 -6.83
C HIS A 88 -1.69 -4.26 -7.33
N GLU A 89 -2.44 -3.85 -8.33
CA GLU A 89 -3.48 -4.63 -8.95
C GLU A 89 -2.93 -5.81 -9.78
N PRO A 90 -3.53 -7.00 -9.69
CA PRO A 90 -3.06 -8.20 -10.42
C PRO A 90 -2.96 -8.03 -11.94
N ILE A 91 -3.77 -7.15 -12.52
CA ILE A 91 -3.72 -6.84 -13.97
C ILE A 91 -2.38 -6.20 -14.39
N ASN A 92 -1.65 -5.63 -13.45
CA ASN A 92 -0.38 -4.97 -13.68
C ASN A 92 0.83 -5.91 -13.49
N PHE A 93 0.60 -7.13 -13.01
CA PHE A 93 1.69 -8.08 -12.77
C PHE A 93 2.18 -8.70 -14.07
N PHE A 94 3.47 -8.95 -14.14
CA PHE A 94 4.05 -9.67 -15.27
C PHE A 94 3.68 -11.16 -15.28
N GLY A 95 3.43 -11.73 -14.10
CA GLY A 95 3.03 -13.12 -13.89
C GLY A 95 1.65 -13.21 -13.23
N THR A 96 1.35 -14.38 -12.67
CA THR A 96 0.11 -14.64 -11.93
C THR A 96 0.14 -14.17 -10.48
N SER A 97 1.30 -13.79 -9.99
CA SER A 97 1.56 -13.34 -8.62
C SER A 97 2.42 -12.08 -8.61
N ARG A 98 2.45 -11.40 -7.47
CA ARG A 98 3.33 -10.23 -7.24
C ARG A 98 4.80 -10.61 -7.45
N PRO A 99 5.65 -9.69 -7.97
CA PRO A 99 7.09 -9.91 -8.08
C PRO A 99 7.72 -10.17 -6.71
N GLU A 100 8.30 -11.33 -6.51
CA GLU A 100 8.84 -11.79 -5.24
C GLU A 100 9.92 -10.85 -4.67
N GLY A 101 10.79 -10.31 -5.52
CA GLY A 101 11.88 -9.45 -5.06
C GLY A 101 11.40 -8.17 -4.37
N GLU A 102 10.34 -7.54 -4.86
CA GLU A 102 9.77 -6.35 -4.22
C GLU A 102 8.98 -6.71 -2.95
N THR A 103 8.19 -7.78 -2.99
CA THR A 103 7.36 -8.22 -1.86
C THR A 103 8.17 -8.77 -0.68
N THR A 104 9.40 -9.23 -0.92
CA THR A 104 10.31 -9.68 0.15
C THR A 104 10.97 -8.51 0.87
N ILE A 105 11.32 -7.45 0.13
CA ILE A 105 12.13 -6.35 0.68
C ILE A 105 11.24 -5.21 1.23
N LEU A 106 10.12 -4.93 0.55
CA LEU A 106 9.22 -3.83 0.87
C LEU A 106 7.87 -4.35 1.37
N PRO A 107 7.17 -3.60 2.23
CA PRO A 107 5.77 -3.89 2.51
C PRO A 107 4.96 -3.97 1.20
N SER A 108 4.06 -4.95 1.11
CA SER A 108 3.22 -5.14 -0.07
C SER A 108 1.87 -5.80 0.32
N THR A 109 0.72 -5.25 0.01
CA THR A 109 0.53 -3.86 -0.48
C THR A 109 0.93 -2.88 0.64
N TRP A 110 1.73 -1.88 0.32
CA TRP A 110 2.11 -0.89 1.34
C TRP A 110 1.11 0.25 1.35
N HIS A 111 0.37 0.38 2.43
CA HIS A 111 -0.60 1.45 2.65
C HIS A 111 -0.44 2.02 4.06
N GLU A 112 -0.58 3.33 4.20
CA GLU A 112 -0.41 4.07 5.45
C GLU A 112 -1.38 5.24 5.51
N THR A 113 -1.68 5.70 6.73
CA THR A 113 -2.49 6.89 6.94
C THR A 113 -1.65 8.15 6.75
N GLY A 114 -2.18 9.13 6.01
CA GLY A 114 -1.45 10.37 5.79
C GLY A 114 -2.08 11.31 4.79
N ILE A 115 -1.22 12.18 4.26
CA ILE A 115 -1.59 13.21 3.26
C ILE A 115 -0.66 13.07 2.06
N GLU A 116 -1.25 13.14 0.89
CA GLU A 116 -0.58 13.11 -0.40
C GLU A 116 -0.82 14.40 -1.19
N PHE A 117 0.23 14.92 -1.78
CA PHE A 117 0.22 15.97 -2.79
C PHE A 117 0.64 15.33 -4.11
N PHE A 118 -0.17 15.50 -5.14
CA PHE A 118 0.12 14.87 -6.43
C PHE A 118 -0.33 15.71 -7.61
N GLY A 119 0.25 15.43 -8.76
CA GLY A 119 -0.12 16.12 -9.98
C GLY A 119 0.73 15.73 -11.18
N THR A 120 0.42 16.35 -12.31
CA THR A 120 1.16 16.18 -13.56
C THR A 120 1.55 17.54 -14.13
N PHE A 121 2.78 17.65 -14.60
CA PHE A 121 3.30 18.86 -15.23
C PHE A 121 4.05 18.54 -16.53
N GLY A 122 4.35 19.58 -17.27
CA GLY A 122 4.95 19.43 -18.60
C GLY A 122 3.95 19.03 -19.68
N GLN A 123 4.44 18.90 -20.90
CA GLN A 123 3.65 18.58 -22.09
C GLN A 123 4.46 17.71 -23.05
N ARG A 124 3.77 16.89 -23.84
CA ARG A 124 4.40 16.02 -24.86
C ARG A 124 5.58 15.23 -24.27
N TYR A 125 6.77 15.43 -24.81
CA TYR A 125 8.01 14.73 -24.43
C TYR A 125 8.59 15.14 -23.06
N SER A 126 8.05 16.16 -22.42
CA SER A 126 8.46 16.60 -21.07
C SER A 126 7.35 16.43 -20.03
N ARG A 127 6.51 15.40 -20.16
CA ARG A 127 5.46 15.08 -19.21
C ARG A 127 6.02 14.31 -18.04
N PHE A 128 5.70 14.82 -16.84
CA PHE A 128 6.04 14.20 -15.57
C PHE A 128 4.80 14.09 -14.67
N SER A 129 4.73 13.04 -13.87
CA SER A 129 3.82 12.93 -12.74
C SER A 129 4.61 12.81 -11.44
N TYR A 130 4.08 13.35 -10.36
CA TYR A 130 4.70 13.28 -9.05
C TYR A 130 3.69 12.95 -7.96
N GLN A 131 4.19 12.34 -6.91
CA GLN A 131 3.51 12.10 -5.64
C GLN A 131 4.47 12.47 -4.52
N ALA A 132 4.00 13.23 -3.54
CA ALA A 132 4.74 13.58 -2.34
C ALA A 132 3.82 13.36 -1.14
N MET A 133 4.26 12.55 -0.17
CA MET A 133 3.41 12.12 0.95
C MET A 133 4.08 12.39 2.28
N ILE A 134 3.23 12.61 3.27
CA ILE A 134 3.58 12.54 4.70
C ILE A 134 2.66 11.47 5.27
N VAL A 135 3.23 10.37 5.75
CA VAL A 135 2.51 9.19 6.23
C VAL A 135 3.05 8.73 7.58
N ALA A 136 2.37 7.81 8.24
CA ALA A 136 2.91 7.11 9.39
C ALA A 136 4.20 6.37 8.99
N GLY A 137 5.21 6.43 9.85
CA GLY A 137 6.51 5.82 9.59
C GLY A 137 6.51 4.31 9.80
N LEU A 138 7.47 3.62 9.22
CA LEU A 138 7.72 2.21 9.53
C LEU A 138 8.20 2.04 10.97
N ASN A 139 7.90 0.90 11.57
CA ASN A 139 8.39 0.49 12.89
C ASN A 139 9.55 -0.50 12.73
N ALA A 140 10.75 -0.12 13.21
CA ALA A 140 11.95 -0.95 13.10
C ALA A 140 11.89 -2.25 13.94
N ASN A 141 11.00 -2.34 14.91
CA ASN A 141 10.79 -3.59 15.64
C ASN A 141 10.29 -4.74 14.75
N GLY A 142 9.70 -4.40 13.59
CA GLY A 142 9.31 -5.37 12.57
C GLY A 142 10.41 -5.67 11.55
N PHE A 143 11.59 -5.01 11.59
CA PHE A 143 12.66 -5.25 10.63
C PHE A 143 13.42 -6.52 10.99
N ASP A 144 13.67 -7.32 9.97
CA ASP A 144 14.45 -8.53 10.13
C ASP A 144 15.41 -8.77 8.95
N ARG A 145 16.24 -9.82 9.08
CA ARG A 145 17.25 -10.13 8.07
C ARG A 145 16.65 -10.71 6.79
N ASP A 146 15.53 -11.40 6.90
CA ASP A 146 14.95 -12.17 5.80
C ASP A 146 13.93 -11.34 5.02
N THR A 147 13.19 -10.46 5.70
CA THR A 147 12.14 -9.61 5.11
C THR A 147 12.49 -8.11 5.08
N TRP A 148 13.69 -7.75 5.51
CA TRP A 148 14.20 -6.37 5.51
C TRP A 148 13.23 -5.41 6.21
N VAL A 149 12.59 -4.51 5.46
CA VAL A 149 11.66 -3.52 6.02
C VAL A 149 10.20 -3.92 5.82
N ALA A 150 9.93 -5.04 5.15
CA ALA A 150 8.58 -5.45 4.78
C ALA A 150 7.64 -5.61 5.98
N SER A 151 8.14 -6.17 7.07
CA SER A 151 7.37 -6.41 8.29
C SER A 151 7.27 -5.19 9.21
N GLY A 152 7.86 -4.05 8.85
CA GLY A 152 7.78 -2.80 9.60
C GLY A 152 6.54 -1.95 9.31
N LYS A 153 5.68 -2.40 8.42
CA LYS A 153 4.43 -1.73 8.06
C LYS A 153 3.49 -1.59 9.26
N GLN A 154 2.98 -0.37 9.49
CA GLN A 154 2.00 -0.13 10.55
C GLN A 154 0.55 -0.23 10.07
N GLY A 155 0.26 -0.34 8.84
CA GLY A 155 -0.99 -0.26 8.09
C GLY A 155 -2.27 -0.89 8.64
N LEU A 156 -2.36 -1.07 9.96
CA LEU A 156 -3.56 -1.47 10.65
C LEU A 156 -4.18 -0.20 11.24
N PHE A 157 -5.42 0.11 10.88
CA PHE A 157 -6.19 1.26 11.36
C PHE A 157 -6.25 1.39 12.90
N GLU A 158 -5.87 0.35 13.63
CA GLU A 158 -5.98 0.28 15.08
C GLU A 158 -4.90 1.08 15.83
N THR A 159 -3.71 1.26 15.26
CA THR A 159 -2.57 1.86 15.98
C THR A 159 -1.59 2.59 15.07
N ASP A 160 -2.08 3.46 14.20
CA ASP A 160 -1.18 4.35 13.46
C ASP A 160 -0.52 5.35 14.42
N ASN A 161 0.67 5.03 14.89
CA ASN A 161 1.49 5.96 15.65
C ASN A 161 2.11 6.99 14.71
N PHE A 162 1.47 8.14 14.59
CA PHE A 162 2.00 9.29 13.86
C PHE A 162 3.12 10.02 14.62
N THR A 163 3.74 9.35 15.59
CA THR A 163 4.85 9.91 16.38
C THR A 163 6.11 10.10 15.55
N SER A 164 6.29 9.31 14.51
CA SER A 164 7.43 9.35 13.59
C SER A 164 6.97 9.42 12.15
N PRO A 165 6.66 10.62 11.64
CA PRO A 165 6.18 10.76 10.27
C PRO A 165 7.27 10.40 9.25
N ALA A 166 6.88 9.70 8.20
CA ALA A 166 7.70 9.44 7.05
C ALA A 166 7.36 10.37 5.88
N TYR A 167 8.38 10.70 5.13
CA TYR A 167 8.29 11.51 3.92
C TYR A 167 8.56 10.62 2.70
N VAL A 168 7.61 10.60 1.79
CA VAL A 168 7.68 9.77 0.59
C VAL A 168 7.62 10.65 -0.63
N GLY A 169 8.44 10.37 -1.62
CA GLY A 169 8.40 11.05 -2.91
C GLY A 169 8.52 10.07 -4.06
N ARG A 170 7.77 10.35 -5.11
CA ARG A 170 7.86 9.65 -6.38
C ARG A 170 7.79 10.64 -7.53
N LEU A 171 8.62 10.42 -8.54
CA LEU A 171 8.61 11.15 -9.79
C LEU A 171 8.68 10.17 -10.95
N ASP A 172 7.72 10.25 -11.86
CA ASP A 172 7.66 9.44 -13.07
C ASP A 172 7.75 10.35 -14.31
N TYR A 173 8.59 9.96 -15.25
CA TYR A 173 8.65 10.53 -16.61
C TYR A 173 7.75 9.71 -17.53
N GLU A 174 6.85 10.39 -18.23
CA GLU A 174 5.83 9.80 -19.11
C GLU A 174 5.80 10.49 -20.49
N GLY A 175 6.91 11.09 -20.93
CA GLY A 175 6.96 11.90 -22.15
C GLY A 175 6.96 11.10 -23.44
N VAL A 176 7.35 9.83 -23.41
CA VAL A 176 7.39 8.96 -24.59
C VAL A 176 6.28 7.91 -24.50
N PRO A 177 5.39 7.78 -25.51
CA PRO A 177 4.36 6.75 -25.50
C PRO A 177 4.95 5.35 -25.31
N GLY A 178 4.39 4.60 -24.36
CA GLY A 178 4.84 3.24 -24.02
C GLY A 178 6.07 3.19 -23.10
N LEU A 179 6.64 4.34 -22.71
CA LEU A 179 7.75 4.40 -21.76
C LEU A 179 7.34 5.17 -20.50
N ARG A 180 7.54 4.54 -19.35
CA ARG A 180 7.46 5.18 -18.03
C ARG A 180 8.75 4.88 -17.27
N VAL A 181 9.43 5.91 -16.81
CA VAL A 181 10.63 5.79 -15.97
C VAL A 181 10.40 6.57 -14.71
N GLY A 182 10.50 5.92 -13.56
CA GLY A 182 10.21 6.53 -12.27
C GLY A 182 11.30 6.24 -11.26
N ALA A 183 11.35 7.13 -10.26
CA ALA A 183 12.15 6.96 -9.06
C ALA A 183 11.28 7.31 -7.85
N SER A 184 11.47 6.58 -6.77
CA SER A 184 10.84 6.86 -5.48
C SER A 184 11.88 6.90 -4.37
N PHE A 185 11.59 7.64 -3.30
CA PHE A 185 12.37 7.65 -2.09
C PHE A 185 11.45 7.61 -0.87
N TYR A 186 11.96 7.10 0.22
CA TYR A 186 11.32 7.07 1.52
C TYR A 186 12.31 7.53 2.57
N TYR A 187 11.88 8.38 3.48
CA TYR A 187 12.67 8.86 4.59
C TYR A 187 11.84 8.92 5.86
N CYS A 188 12.31 8.26 6.90
CA CYS A 188 11.78 8.35 8.26
C CYS A 188 12.95 8.65 9.19
N ALA A 189 12.82 9.68 10.03
CA ALA A 189 13.90 10.13 10.90
C ALA A 189 14.04 9.23 12.14
N ASP A 190 12.92 8.66 12.58
CA ASP A 190 12.85 7.78 13.75
C ASP A 190 11.93 6.61 13.40
N VAL A 191 12.40 5.41 13.55
CA VAL A 191 11.70 4.19 13.16
C VAL A 191 11.31 3.29 14.35
N GLY A 192 11.31 3.84 15.57
CA GLY A 192 10.88 3.16 16.80
C GLY A 192 11.89 3.09 17.89
#